data_54e6b31550764b33ad63697fa095c104
#
_entry.id   54e6b31550764b33ad63697fa095c104
#
_cell.length_a   1.000
_cell.length_b   1.000
_cell.length_c   1.000
_cell.angle_alpha   90.00
_cell.angle_beta   90.00
_cell.angle_gamma   90.00
#
_symmetry.space_group_name_H-M   'P 1'
#
loop_
_entity.id
_entity.type
_entity.pdbx_description
1 polymer ?
#
loop_
_entity_poly.entity_id
_entity_poly.type
_entity_poly.pdbx_seq_one_letter_code
_entity_poly.pdbx_strand_id
1 'polypeptide(L)'
;NVIVVAVHLLTGKKKAAEWLYATGLPGGLVALISPNWSKLPLLNIMYWQTNTIHTALVLYPVLLLVGGFQPKLKRFFAILHYFLCLLAVIYPLNKFLDTNFFFLNYAPEGTPFVMFEVLLGNPGFLLAFAALLGIVWTLLYLPWRKLYLKQT
;
A
#
# COMPACT_ATOMS: atom_id res chain seq x y z
N ASN A 1 1.17 7.94 2.51
CA ASN A 1 -0.04 8.09 1.67
C ASN A 1 -0.84 9.35 2.01
N VAL A 2 -0.94 9.77 3.29
CA VAL A 2 -1.67 11.01 3.68
C VAL A 2 -1.14 12.25 2.94
N ILE A 3 0.19 12.40 2.85
CA ILE A 3 0.81 13.51 2.08
C ILE A 3 0.38 13.44 0.60
N VAL A 4 0.29 12.24 0.02
CA VAL A 4 -0.11 12.07 -1.38
C VAL A 4 -1.59 12.43 -1.58
N VAL A 5 -2.47 12.20 -0.59
CA VAL A 5 -3.86 12.71 -0.60
C VAL A 5 -3.85 14.23 -0.67
N ALA A 6 -3.09 14.91 0.19
CA ALA A 6 -2.97 16.37 0.18
C ALA A 6 -2.43 16.88 -1.18
N VAL A 7 -1.39 16.24 -1.71
CA VAL A 7 -0.85 16.57 -3.04
C VAL A 7 -1.91 16.41 -4.13
N HIS A 8 -2.72 15.34 -4.09
CA HIS A 8 -3.78 15.16 -5.06
C HIS A 8 -4.88 16.21 -4.93
N LEU A 9 -5.34 16.51 -3.71
CA LEU A 9 -6.36 17.53 -3.45
C LEU A 9 -5.94 18.93 -3.97
N LEU A 10 -4.66 19.28 -3.76
CA LEU A 10 -4.14 20.59 -4.16
C LEU A 10 -3.81 20.69 -5.67
N THR A 11 -3.49 19.59 -6.33
CA THR A 11 -2.92 19.62 -7.69
C THR A 11 -3.77 18.92 -8.74
N GLY A 12 -4.70 18.05 -8.36
CA GLY A 12 -5.47 17.19 -9.27
C GLY A 12 -4.63 16.19 -10.08
N LYS A 13 -3.34 15.98 -9.72
CA LYS A 13 -2.41 15.18 -10.52
C LYS A 13 -2.82 13.72 -10.59
N LYS A 14 -3.09 13.21 -11.79
CA LYS A 14 -3.44 11.79 -12.03
C LYS A 14 -2.39 10.78 -11.53
N LYS A 15 -1.11 11.15 -11.46
CA LYS A 15 -0.07 10.29 -10.86
C LYS A 15 -0.27 10.11 -9.35
N ALA A 16 -0.70 11.15 -8.64
CA ALA A 16 -1.01 11.04 -7.20
C ALA A 16 -2.26 10.16 -6.98
N ALA A 17 -3.29 10.31 -7.80
CA ALA A 17 -4.46 9.41 -7.77
C ALA A 17 -4.08 7.95 -8.04
N GLU A 18 -3.20 7.71 -9.02
CA GLU A 18 -2.68 6.36 -9.34
C GLU A 18 -1.89 5.77 -8.18
N TRP A 19 -1.04 6.58 -7.51
CA TRP A 19 -0.32 6.16 -6.31
C TRP A 19 -1.29 5.72 -5.21
N LEU A 20 -2.30 6.53 -4.91
CA LEU A 20 -3.29 6.23 -3.88
C LEU A 20 -4.10 4.97 -4.22
N TYR A 21 -4.44 4.77 -5.48
CA TYR A 21 -5.10 3.56 -5.94
C TYR A 21 -4.20 2.32 -5.78
N ALA A 22 -2.94 2.40 -6.20
CA ALA A 22 -2.03 1.25 -6.20
C ALA A 22 -1.44 0.91 -4.83
N THR A 23 -1.29 1.88 -3.93
CA THR A 23 -0.65 1.67 -2.61
C THR A 23 -1.55 2.01 -1.44
N GLY A 24 -2.33 3.09 -1.52
CA GLY A 24 -3.22 3.54 -0.46
C GLY A 24 -4.38 2.59 -0.23
N LEU A 25 -5.07 2.21 -1.32
CA LEU A 25 -6.21 1.31 -1.25
C LEU A 25 -5.86 -0.07 -0.68
N PRO A 26 -4.90 -0.84 -1.25
CA PRO A 26 -4.57 -2.14 -0.71
C PRO A 26 -3.90 -2.06 0.67
N GLY A 27 -3.01 -1.09 0.90
CA GLY A 27 -2.37 -0.90 2.20
C GLY A 27 -3.36 -0.53 3.30
N GLY A 28 -4.33 0.33 3.00
CA GLY A 28 -5.41 0.68 3.92
C GLY A 28 -6.31 -0.51 4.25
N LEU A 29 -6.69 -1.31 3.23
CA LEU A 29 -7.48 -2.52 3.43
C LEU A 29 -6.76 -3.54 4.32
N VAL A 30 -5.49 -3.83 4.05
CA VAL A 30 -4.70 -4.77 4.88
C VAL A 30 -4.60 -4.28 6.31
N ALA A 31 -4.36 -2.99 6.54
CA ALA A 31 -4.27 -2.44 7.89
C ALA A 31 -5.61 -2.48 8.66
N LEU A 32 -6.75 -2.38 7.97
CA LEU A 32 -8.07 -2.51 8.59
C LEU A 32 -8.45 -3.97 8.88
N ILE A 33 -8.04 -4.91 8.02
CA ILE A 33 -8.33 -6.35 8.19
C ILE A 33 -7.40 -6.97 9.25
N SER A 34 -6.15 -6.53 9.32
CA SER A 34 -5.15 -7.02 10.26
C SER A 34 -4.51 -5.87 11.05
N PRO A 35 -5.26 -5.26 11.99
CA PRO A 35 -4.78 -4.09 12.72
C PRO A 35 -3.72 -4.49 13.75
N ASN A 36 -2.52 -3.93 13.64
CA ASN A 36 -1.45 -4.11 14.63
C ASN A 36 -1.77 -3.43 15.98
N TRP A 37 -2.76 -2.57 16.02
CA TRP A 37 -3.20 -1.76 17.16
C TRP A 37 -4.35 -2.38 17.96
N SER A 38 -4.74 -3.61 17.66
CA SER A 38 -5.84 -4.32 18.34
C SER A 38 -5.60 -4.52 19.84
N LYS A 39 -4.34 -4.45 20.29
CA LYS A 39 -3.96 -4.53 21.71
C LYS A 39 -4.18 -3.21 22.47
N LEU A 40 -4.46 -2.09 21.80
CA LEU A 40 -4.71 -0.82 22.44
C LEU A 40 -6.16 -0.72 22.92
N PRO A 41 -6.39 -0.09 24.09
CA PRO A 41 -7.75 0.19 24.57
C PRO A 41 -8.56 1.03 23.58
N LEU A 42 -9.88 0.82 23.50
CA LEU A 42 -10.78 1.58 22.63
C LEU A 42 -10.74 3.09 22.86
N LEU A 43 -10.40 3.54 24.06
CA LEU A 43 -10.26 4.97 24.40
C LEU A 43 -8.88 5.54 24.08
N ASN A 44 -7.98 4.76 23.47
CA ASN A 44 -6.67 5.23 23.08
C ASN A 44 -6.75 6.05 21.76
N ILE A 45 -6.23 7.28 21.79
CA ILE A 45 -6.26 8.17 20.63
C ILE A 45 -5.55 7.58 19.39
N MET A 46 -4.48 6.79 19.60
CA MET A 46 -3.75 6.13 18.52
C MET A 46 -4.60 5.07 17.80
N TYR A 47 -5.48 4.38 18.56
CA TYR A 47 -6.44 3.44 17.96
C TYR A 47 -7.35 4.15 16.98
N TRP A 48 -7.98 5.24 17.39
CA TRP A 48 -8.90 6.01 16.54
C TRP A 48 -8.19 6.68 15.38
N GLN A 49 -7.02 7.28 15.61
CA GLN A 49 -6.20 7.89 14.58
C GLN A 49 -5.86 6.88 13.47
N THR A 50 -5.38 5.70 13.84
CA THR A 50 -4.99 4.66 12.88
C THR A 50 -6.19 4.18 12.06
N ASN A 51 -7.30 3.85 12.71
CA ASN A 51 -8.51 3.41 12.00
C ASN A 51 -9.05 4.50 11.06
N THR A 52 -9.10 5.75 11.51
CA THR A 52 -9.59 6.88 10.70
C THR A 52 -8.70 7.10 9.48
N ILE A 53 -7.37 7.10 9.65
CA ILE A 53 -6.43 7.28 8.55
C ILE A 53 -6.55 6.14 7.52
N HIS A 54 -6.58 4.89 7.95
CA HIS A 54 -6.67 3.77 7.02
C HIS A 54 -8.04 3.69 6.34
N THR A 55 -9.12 4.02 7.04
CA THR A 55 -10.45 4.16 6.43
C THR A 55 -10.44 5.26 5.35
N ALA A 56 -9.87 6.41 5.63
CA ALA A 56 -9.74 7.48 4.64
C ALA A 56 -8.88 7.07 3.44
N LEU A 57 -7.79 6.30 3.66
CA LEU A 57 -6.93 5.79 2.59
C LEU A 57 -7.62 4.75 1.70
N VAL A 58 -8.65 4.06 2.20
CA VAL A 58 -9.50 3.18 1.39
C VAL A 58 -10.59 3.98 0.68
N LEU A 59 -11.31 4.83 1.40
CA LEU A 59 -12.44 5.58 0.86
C LEU A 59 -12.01 6.55 -0.24
N TYR A 60 -10.90 7.25 -0.07
CA TYR A 60 -10.47 8.27 -1.02
C TYR A 60 -10.21 7.73 -2.43
N PRO A 61 -9.43 6.65 -2.66
CA PRO A 61 -9.31 6.03 -3.98
C PRO A 61 -10.63 5.50 -4.53
N VAL A 62 -11.51 4.96 -3.69
CA VAL A 62 -12.85 4.51 -4.11
C VAL A 62 -13.68 5.69 -4.62
N LEU A 63 -13.68 6.83 -3.91
CA LEU A 63 -14.36 8.05 -4.36
C LEU A 63 -13.77 8.58 -5.67
N LEU A 64 -12.45 8.49 -5.85
CA LEU A 64 -11.82 8.85 -7.14
C LEU A 64 -12.33 7.96 -8.29
N LEU A 65 -12.48 6.65 -8.07
CA LEU A 65 -13.03 5.73 -9.07
C LEU A 65 -14.48 6.09 -9.41
N VAL A 66 -15.32 6.33 -8.39
CA VAL A 66 -16.71 6.78 -8.58
C VAL A 66 -16.78 8.12 -9.31
N GLY A 67 -15.84 9.02 -9.02
CA GLY A 67 -15.67 10.31 -9.70
C GLY A 67 -15.09 10.22 -11.12
N GLY A 68 -14.93 9.00 -11.67
CA GLY A 68 -14.49 8.81 -13.06
C GLY A 68 -12.97 8.68 -13.25
N PHE A 69 -12.20 8.59 -12.18
CA PHE A 69 -10.76 8.26 -12.29
C PHE A 69 -10.60 6.84 -12.84
N GLN A 70 -9.81 6.71 -13.90
CA GLN A 70 -9.48 5.43 -14.51
C GLN A 70 -8.00 5.10 -14.32
N PRO A 71 -7.66 4.04 -13.55
CA PRO A 71 -6.29 3.56 -13.41
C PRO A 71 -5.71 3.13 -14.77
N LYS A 72 -4.42 3.43 -14.99
CA LYS A 72 -3.72 3.09 -16.25
C LYS A 72 -2.39 2.39 -15.98
N LEU A 73 -2.15 1.25 -16.61
CA LEU A 73 -0.89 0.51 -16.47
C LEU A 73 0.35 1.38 -16.76
N LYS A 74 0.30 2.27 -17.76
CA LYS A 74 1.40 3.19 -18.05
C LYS A 74 1.73 4.10 -16.86
N ARG A 75 0.71 4.60 -16.14
CA ARG A 75 0.92 5.40 -14.93
C ARG A 75 1.38 4.54 -13.76
N PHE A 76 0.82 3.32 -13.63
CA PHE A 76 1.25 2.36 -12.63
C PHE A 76 2.75 2.06 -12.71
N PHE A 77 3.29 1.74 -13.88
CA PHE A 77 4.73 1.50 -14.04
C PHE A 77 5.58 2.74 -13.72
N ALA A 78 5.08 3.94 -14.02
CA ALA A 78 5.77 5.16 -13.63
C ALA A 78 5.82 5.34 -12.11
N ILE A 79 4.73 5.05 -11.38
CA ILE A 79 4.72 5.13 -9.92
C ILE A 79 5.46 3.98 -9.26
N LEU A 80 5.47 2.79 -9.87
CA LEU A 80 6.21 1.63 -9.37
C LEU A 80 7.70 1.94 -9.24
N HIS A 81 8.26 2.66 -10.21
CA HIS A 81 9.65 3.11 -10.12
C HIS A 81 9.90 3.97 -8.87
N TYR A 82 9.05 4.97 -8.62
CA TYR A 82 9.17 5.81 -7.41
C TYR A 82 8.96 4.99 -6.12
N PHE A 83 8.05 4.02 -6.14
CA PHE A 83 7.80 3.13 -5.01
C PHE A 83 9.05 2.28 -4.70
N LEU A 84 9.68 1.68 -5.71
CA LEU A 84 10.90 0.91 -5.55
C LEU A 84 12.07 1.78 -5.06
N CYS A 85 12.23 2.99 -5.59
CA CYS A 85 13.22 3.95 -5.08
C CYS A 85 12.98 4.29 -3.59
N LEU A 86 11.71 4.47 -3.20
CA LEU A 86 11.35 4.71 -1.81
C LEU A 86 11.73 3.51 -0.92
N LEU A 87 11.43 2.29 -1.35
CA LEU A 87 11.80 1.07 -0.60
C LEU A 87 13.32 0.92 -0.47
N ALA A 88 14.08 1.25 -1.55
CA ALA A 88 15.54 1.21 -1.54
C ALA A 88 16.18 2.18 -0.53
N VAL A 89 15.50 3.31 -0.25
CA VAL A 89 15.92 4.26 0.80
C VAL A 89 15.48 3.79 2.19
N ILE A 90 14.24 3.30 2.31
CA ILE A 90 13.66 2.91 3.61
C ILE A 90 14.33 1.65 4.16
N TYR A 91 14.72 0.69 3.31
CA TYR A 91 15.33 -0.55 3.76
C TYR A 91 16.61 -0.32 4.60
N PRO A 92 17.63 0.43 4.13
CA PRO A 92 18.80 0.74 4.95
C PRO A 92 18.46 1.63 6.17
N LEU A 93 17.50 2.55 6.05
CA LEU A 93 17.06 3.34 7.20
C LEU A 93 16.46 2.49 8.30
N ASN A 94 15.65 1.48 7.95
CA ASN A 94 15.11 0.54 8.93
C ASN A 94 16.23 -0.21 9.67
N LYS A 95 17.30 -0.61 8.98
CA LYS A 95 18.45 -1.28 9.59
C LYS A 95 19.24 -0.34 10.51
N PHE A 96 19.40 0.91 10.10
CA PHE A 96 20.16 1.90 10.86
C PHE A 96 19.42 2.40 12.12
N LEU A 97 18.08 2.59 12.01
CA LEU A 97 17.24 3.15 13.07
C LEU A 97 16.53 2.09 13.92
N ASP A 98 16.77 0.80 13.62
CA ASP A 98 16.03 -0.33 14.21
C ASP A 98 14.50 -0.17 14.15
N THR A 99 14.02 0.29 12.99
CA THR A 99 12.60 0.49 12.70
C THR A 99 12.07 -0.56 11.72
N ASN A 100 10.76 -0.61 11.52
CA ASN A 100 10.13 -1.56 10.60
C ASN A 100 9.12 -0.90 9.65
N PHE A 101 9.48 0.24 9.06
CA PHE A 101 8.63 0.88 8.04
C PHE A 101 8.43 -0.05 6.84
N PHE A 102 7.19 -0.14 6.38
CA PHE A 102 6.74 -1.06 5.32
C PHE A 102 7.03 -2.54 5.57
N PHE A 103 7.31 -2.93 6.83
CA PHE A 103 7.67 -4.29 7.22
C PHE A 103 8.86 -4.86 6.45
N LEU A 104 9.84 -3.98 6.13
CA LEU A 104 11.03 -4.37 5.38
C LEU A 104 12.15 -4.94 6.28
N ASN A 105 12.07 -4.71 7.60
CA ASN A 105 13.11 -5.16 8.53
C ASN A 105 12.84 -6.56 9.09
N TYR A 106 11.59 -6.82 9.46
CA TYR A 106 11.12 -8.12 9.94
C TYR A 106 9.63 -8.31 9.62
N ALA A 107 9.19 -9.57 9.57
CA ALA A 107 7.80 -9.89 9.27
C ALA A 107 6.85 -9.39 10.38
N PRO A 108 5.67 -8.85 10.04
CA PRO A 108 4.71 -8.40 11.03
C PRO A 108 4.17 -9.59 11.84
N GLU A 109 4.20 -9.46 13.16
CA GLU A 109 3.70 -10.48 14.10
C GLU A 109 2.24 -10.84 13.81
N GLY A 110 1.88 -12.11 14.02
CA GLY A 110 0.51 -12.59 13.81
C GLY A 110 0.10 -12.73 12.34
N THR A 111 1.01 -12.54 11.39
CA THR A 111 0.75 -12.72 9.96
C THR A 111 1.44 -13.98 9.41
N PRO A 112 0.96 -14.53 8.29
CA PRO A 112 1.63 -15.66 7.61
C PRO A 112 3.07 -15.37 7.19
N PHE A 113 3.47 -14.10 7.12
CA PHE A 113 4.83 -13.69 6.74
C PHE A 113 5.89 -14.12 7.75
N VAL A 114 5.54 -14.30 9.02
CA VAL A 114 6.43 -14.87 10.04
C VAL A 114 6.90 -16.27 9.63
N MET A 115 6.00 -17.09 9.07
CA MET A 115 6.36 -18.41 8.57
C MET A 115 7.38 -18.32 7.40
N PHE A 116 7.18 -17.36 6.49
CA PHE A 116 8.13 -17.14 5.40
C PHE A 116 9.48 -16.63 5.90
N GLU A 117 9.51 -15.83 6.96
CA GLU A 117 10.77 -15.40 7.59
C GLU A 117 11.51 -16.58 8.23
N VAL A 118 10.78 -17.49 8.88
CA VAL A 118 11.37 -18.73 9.43
C VAL A 118 11.93 -19.63 8.31
N LEU A 119 11.23 -19.76 7.19
CA LEU A 119 11.61 -20.65 6.08
C LEU A 119 12.71 -20.05 5.18
N LEU A 120 12.63 -18.78 4.87
CA LEU A 120 13.48 -18.10 3.87
C LEU A 120 14.55 -17.20 4.51
N GLY A 121 14.45 -17.00 5.82
CA GLY A 121 15.31 -16.07 6.55
C GLY A 121 15.00 -14.60 6.24
N ASN A 122 15.78 -13.73 6.88
CA ASN A 122 15.73 -12.29 6.66
C ASN A 122 16.99 -11.87 5.85
N PRO A 123 16.87 -11.27 4.66
CA PRO A 123 15.66 -10.63 4.09
C PRO A 123 14.81 -11.52 3.15
N GLY A 124 15.01 -12.84 3.08
CA GLY A 124 14.35 -13.75 2.14
C GLY A 124 12.81 -13.67 2.17
N PHE A 125 12.20 -13.43 3.32
CA PHE A 125 10.73 -13.29 3.46
C PHE A 125 10.15 -12.14 2.60
N LEU A 126 10.97 -11.15 2.23
CA LEU A 126 10.55 -10.06 1.34
C LEU A 126 10.12 -10.55 -0.05
N LEU A 127 10.58 -11.73 -0.48
CA LEU A 127 10.11 -12.36 -1.72
C LEU A 127 8.62 -12.71 -1.64
N ALA A 128 8.15 -13.17 -0.48
CA ALA A 128 6.73 -13.44 -0.26
C ALA A 128 5.89 -12.13 -0.30
N PHE A 129 6.42 -11.04 0.25
CA PHE A 129 5.80 -9.71 0.11
C PHE A 129 5.74 -9.25 -1.34
N ALA A 130 6.82 -9.38 -2.09
CA ALA A 130 6.87 -9.01 -3.50
C ALA A 130 5.85 -9.84 -4.32
N ALA A 131 5.75 -11.14 -4.08
CA ALA A 131 4.77 -12.01 -4.71
C ALA A 131 3.34 -11.59 -4.39
N LEU A 132 3.03 -11.33 -3.11
CA LEU A 132 1.70 -10.84 -2.69
C LEU A 132 1.35 -9.52 -3.35
N LEU A 133 2.27 -8.54 -3.36
CA LEU A 133 2.05 -7.25 -4.03
C LEU A 133 1.79 -7.44 -5.53
N GLY A 134 2.53 -8.33 -6.20
CA GLY A 134 2.31 -8.67 -7.60
C GLY A 134 0.92 -9.22 -7.86
N ILE A 135 0.43 -10.12 -7.00
CA ILE A 135 -0.94 -10.67 -7.06
C ILE A 135 -1.96 -9.54 -6.86
N VAL A 136 -1.83 -8.75 -5.81
CA VAL A 136 -2.74 -7.64 -5.49
C VAL A 136 -2.81 -6.64 -6.64
N TRP A 137 -1.68 -6.20 -7.18
CA TRP A 137 -1.66 -5.28 -8.31
C TRP A 137 -2.25 -5.89 -9.58
N THR A 138 -2.01 -7.18 -9.83
CA THR A 138 -2.64 -7.87 -10.95
C THR A 138 -4.16 -7.84 -10.82
N LEU A 139 -4.70 -8.17 -9.65
CA LEU A 139 -6.15 -8.14 -9.40
C LEU A 139 -6.72 -6.72 -9.53
N LEU A 140 -6.01 -5.70 -9.04
CA LEU A 140 -6.44 -4.31 -9.13
C LEU A 140 -6.47 -3.78 -10.59
N TYR A 141 -5.49 -4.17 -11.42
CA TYR A 141 -5.36 -3.61 -12.78
C TYR A 141 -5.99 -4.48 -13.88
N LEU A 142 -6.26 -5.76 -13.63
CA LEU A 142 -6.86 -6.66 -14.61
C LEU A 142 -8.21 -6.18 -15.17
N PRO A 143 -9.16 -5.65 -14.34
CA PRO A 143 -10.44 -5.14 -14.87
C PRO A 143 -10.24 -3.98 -15.86
N TRP A 144 -9.30 -3.10 -15.59
CA TRP A 144 -9.01 -1.91 -16.41
C TRP A 144 -8.40 -2.27 -17.75
N ARG A 145 -7.55 -3.30 -17.82
CA ARG A 145 -7.01 -3.81 -19.08
C ARG A 145 -8.10 -4.24 -20.04
N LYS A 146 -9.13 -4.94 -19.53
CA LYS A 146 -10.26 -5.41 -20.36
C LYS A 146 -11.10 -4.23 -20.90
N LEU A 147 -11.27 -3.18 -20.11
CA LEU A 147 -11.99 -1.98 -20.53
C LEU A 147 -11.26 -1.23 -21.66
N TYR A 148 -9.93 -1.15 -21.61
CA TYR A 148 -9.15 -0.53 -22.68
C TYR A 148 -9.23 -1.29 -24.00
N LEU A 149 -9.19 -2.62 -23.96
CA LEU A 149 -9.27 -3.46 -25.17
C LEU A 149 -10.65 -3.42 -25.86
N LYS A 150 -11.71 -2.97 -25.15
CA LYS A 150 -13.05 -2.81 -25.73
C LYS A 150 -13.26 -1.41 -26.36
N GLN A 151 -12.36 -0.46 -26.12
CA GLN A 151 -12.49 0.91 -26.63
C GLN A 151 -11.57 1.18 -27.85
N THR A 152 -10.71 0.21 -28.21
CA THR A 152 -9.91 0.15 -29.43
C THR A 152 -10.51 -0.82 -30.43
#